data_c0a84f521b3fbff76d61d71a1c946ab5
#
_entry.id   c0a84f521b3fbff76d61d71a1c946ab5
#
_cell.length_a   1.000
_cell.length_b   1.000
_cell.length_c   1.000
_cell.angle_alpha   90.00
_cell.angle_beta   90.00
_cell.angle_gamma   90.00
#
_symmetry.space_group_name_H-M   'P 1'
#
loop_
_entity.id
_entity.type
_entity.pdbx_description
1 polymer ?
#
loop_
_entity_poly.entity_id
_entity_poly.type
_entity_poly.pdbx_seq_one_letter_code
_entity_poly.pdbx_strand_id
1 'polypeptide(L)'
;MTIHARNLVGFLVVGAALLFAQDWTTVTEFPGVDFAGLTPAQKTAALKLLRQQECSCHCGMKIAECRTMDPSCSYSKGMAGVIVDAIRHGKTADQAWAAAAASDFGKGPKEHNQVLEEPVKIPVADAPVRGSASARIALVEFSDFQCPFCIAATPQLEAVLKAYPSQVKLIFKQFPLDSHAQAPLAAAASLAAQKQGKFWPMYDALFAQRGYLSRKGILASAASMGLDMKRFQADLDSAEIKRAVERDMSDGEHIGVDSTPTLFVNGQRYNGPLTAAALKPVLDGELKHPSTTGKSASR
;
A
#
# COMPACT_ATOMS: atom_id res chain seq x y z
N MET A 1 -17.30 43.11 -57.31
CA MET A 1 -16.64 43.28 -56.00
C MET A 1 -16.93 42.00 -55.17
N THR A 2 -16.00 41.08 -55.19
CA THR A 2 -16.16 39.74 -54.58
C THR A 2 -15.21 39.64 -53.40
N ILE A 3 -15.73 39.59 -52.19
CA ILE A 3 -14.97 39.46 -50.95
C ILE A 3 -14.85 38.02 -50.62
N HIS A 4 -13.63 37.47 -50.63
CA HIS A 4 -13.32 36.11 -50.19
C HIS A 4 -13.14 36.08 -48.65
N ALA A 5 -14.01 35.38 -47.94
CA ALA A 5 -13.82 35.08 -46.55
C ALA A 5 -12.89 33.84 -46.42
N ARG A 6 -11.71 34.03 -45.84
CA ARG A 6 -10.78 32.92 -45.48
C ARG A 6 -11.14 32.42 -44.10
N ASN A 7 -11.68 31.18 -44.06
CA ASN A 7 -11.86 30.44 -42.83
C ASN A 7 -10.49 29.98 -42.28
N LEU A 8 -10.07 30.53 -41.15
CA LEU A 8 -8.98 30.00 -40.31
C LEU A 8 -9.57 28.88 -39.42
N VAL A 9 -9.29 27.66 -39.80
CA VAL A 9 -9.51 26.50 -38.89
C VAL A 9 -8.33 26.44 -37.93
N GLY A 10 -8.55 26.89 -36.72
CA GLY A 10 -7.60 26.73 -35.63
C GLY A 10 -7.58 25.27 -35.14
N PHE A 11 -6.51 24.56 -35.40
CA PHE A 11 -6.26 23.27 -34.78
C PHE A 11 -5.90 23.49 -33.30
N LEU A 12 -6.84 23.20 -32.40
CA LEU A 12 -6.58 23.04 -30.99
C LEU A 12 -5.87 21.66 -30.81
N VAL A 13 -4.56 21.67 -30.69
CA VAL A 13 -3.79 20.53 -30.24
C VAL A 13 -4.03 20.39 -28.74
N VAL A 14 -4.99 19.55 -28.36
CA VAL A 14 -5.15 19.09 -26.98
C VAL A 14 -4.00 18.12 -26.72
N GLY A 15 -2.93 18.63 -26.12
CA GLY A 15 -1.83 17.83 -25.62
C GLY A 15 -2.34 16.95 -24.49
N ALA A 16 -2.66 15.68 -24.79
CA ALA A 16 -2.83 14.66 -23.77
C ALA A 16 -1.47 14.49 -23.07
N ALA A 17 -1.32 15.09 -21.88
CA ALA A 17 -0.21 14.77 -20.99
C ALA A 17 -0.35 13.31 -20.58
N LEU A 18 0.39 12.44 -21.23
CA LEU A 18 0.63 11.08 -20.78
C LEU A 18 1.37 11.20 -19.43
N LEU A 19 0.64 11.05 -18.34
CA LEU A 19 1.20 10.84 -17.02
C LEU A 19 1.91 9.47 -17.05
N PHE A 20 3.13 9.44 -17.54
CA PHE A 20 4.04 8.31 -17.31
C PHE A 20 4.31 8.27 -15.81
N ALA A 21 4.02 7.14 -15.20
CA ALA A 21 4.49 6.83 -13.87
C ALA A 21 5.99 7.08 -13.82
N GLN A 22 6.40 8.06 -13.02
CA GLN A 22 7.81 8.42 -12.94
C GLN A 22 8.56 7.27 -12.28
N ASP A 23 9.48 6.66 -13.03
CA ASP A 23 10.39 5.66 -12.50
C ASP A 23 11.31 6.33 -11.47
N TRP A 24 11.06 6.06 -10.18
CA TRP A 24 11.82 6.63 -9.08
C TRP A 24 13.33 6.37 -9.15
N THR A 25 13.75 5.36 -9.94
CA THR A 25 15.18 5.04 -10.14
C THR A 25 15.87 6.06 -11.05
N THR A 26 15.11 6.76 -11.89
CA THR A 26 15.63 7.75 -12.87
C THR A 26 15.30 9.20 -12.51
N VAL A 27 14.33 9.42 -11.63
CA VAL A 27 13.91 10.75 -11.17
C VAL A 27 15.05 11.49 -10.47
N THR A 28 15.30 12.73 -10.82
CA THR A 28 16.37 13.59 -10.27
C THR A 28 15.86 14.71 -9.37
N GLU A 29 14.55 14.88 -9.28
CA GLU A 29 13.86 15.82 -8.40
C GLU A 29 12.75 15.08 -7.66
N PHE A 30 12.62 15.32 -6.36
CA PHE A 30 11.61 14.66 -5.53
C PHE A 30 10.73 15.70 -4.82
N PRO A 31 9.41 15.46 -4.70
CA PRO A 31 8.54 16.38 -3.96
C PRO A 31 9.04 16.68 -2.56
N GLY A 32 9.23 17.98 -2.24
CA GLY A 32 9.65 18.42 -0.92
C GLY A 32 11.12 18.15 -0.56
N VAL A 33 11.97 17.85 -1.54
CA VAL A 33 13.43 17.73 -1.38
C VAL A 33 14.10 18.86 -2.16
N ASP A 34 14.83 19.73 -1.45
CA ASP A 34 15.51 20.87 -2.05
C ASP A 34 16.99 20.56 -2.35
N PHE A 35 17.32 20.39 -3.63
CA PHE A 35 18.67 20.18 -4.12
C PHE A 35 19.44 21.47 -4.46
N ALA A 36 18.84 22.65 -4.23
CA ALA A 36 19.50 23.93 -4.53
C ALA A 36 20.84 24.08 -3.79
N GLY A 37 21.83 24.66 -4.44
CA GLY A 37 23.16 24.89 -3.89
C GLY A 37 24.08 23.66 -3.86
N LEU A 38 23.63 22.49 -4.33
CA LEU A 38 24.52 21.34 -4.53
C LEU A 38 25.29 21.47 -5.85
N THR A 39 26.56 21.10 -5.84
CA THR A 39 27.29 20.81 -7.07
C THR A 39 26.74 19.57 -7.77
N PRO A 40 26.98 19.36 -9.08
CA PRO A 40 26.55 18.16 -9.80
C PRO A 40 27.02 16.85 -9.14
N ALA A 41 28.24 16.82 -8.61
CA ALA A 41 28.78 15.67 -7.89
C ALA A 41 28.06 15.41 -6.56
N GLN A 42 27.76 16.45 -5.80
CA GLN A 42 27.01 16.38 -4.56
C GLN A 42 25.57 15.90 -4.81
N LYS A 43 24.90 16.42 -5.84
CA LYS A 43 23.55 15.97 -6.21
C LYS A 43 23.56 14.50 -6.59
N THR A 44 24.55 14.05 -7.37
CA THR A 44 24.70 12.63 -7.73
C THR A 44 24.86 11.75 -6.49
N ALA A 45 25.68 12.16 -5.53
CA ALA A 45 25.87 11.43 -4.26
C ALA A 45 24.57 11.36 -3.43
N ALA A 46 23.83 12.47 -3.33
CA ALA A 46 22.55 12.52 -2.63
C ALA A 46 21.51 11.58 -3.30
N LEU A 47 21.34 11.67 -4.62
CA LEU A 47 20.42 10.81 -5.36
C LEU A 47 20.76 9.31 -5.20
N LYS A 48 22.05 8.96 -5.19
CA LYS A 48 22.50 7.60 -4.93
C LYS A 48 22.06 7.10 -3.56
N LEU A 49 22.26 7.89 -2.50
CA LEU A 49 21.81 7.54 -1.14
C LEU A 49 20.28 7.37 -1.09
N LEU A 50 19.51 8.32 -1.63
CA LEU A 50 18.05 8.25 -1.59
C LEU A 50 17.49 7.01 -2.29
N ARG A 51 18.18 6.50 -3.33
CA ARG A 51 17.80 5.29 -4.06
C ARG A 51 18.26 3.99 -3.38
N GLN A 52 19.30 4.03 -2.57
CA GLN A 52 19.86 2.84 -1.93
C GLN A 52 19.31 2.60 -0.54
N GLN A 53 19.03 3.67 0.21
CA GLN A 53 18.64 3.57 1.62
C GLN A 53 17.14 3.43 1.79
N GLU A 54 16.73 2.64 2.78
CA GLU A 54 15.33 2.43 3.12
C GLU A 54 14.76 3.59 3.92
N CYS A 55 13.47 3.88 3.71
CA CYS A 55 12.74 4.82 4.52
C CYS A 55 12.46 4.22 5.90
N SER A 56 12.67 4.99 6.94
CA SER A 56 12.45 4.58 8.33
C SER A 56 10.97 4.48 8.73
N CYS A 57 10.04 4.85 7.86
CA CYS A 57 8.60 4.71 8.13
C CYS A 57 8.11 3.25 8.12
N HIS A 58 9.01 2.29 7.94
CA HIS A 58 8.75 0.85 7.89
C HIS A 58 7.84 0.38 6.72
N CYS A 59 7.67 1.22 5.70
CA CYS A 59 6.91 0.85 4.50
C CYS A 59 7.66 -0.10 3.54
N GLY A 60 8.94 -0.42 3.81
CA GLY A 60 9.79 -1.28 2.96
C GLY A 60 10.27 -0.61 1.67
N MET A 61 9.91 0.65 1.42
CA MET A 61 10.34 1.41 0.23
C MET A 61 11.70 2.10 0.47
N LYS A 62 12.45 2.32 -0.61
CA LYS A 62 13.60 3.23 -0.59
C LYS A 62 13.15 4.68 -0.38
N ILE A 63 14.03 5.54 0.13
CA ILE A 63 13.67 6.95 0.37
C ILE A 63 13.17 7.60 -0.93
N ALA A 64 13.87 7.42 -2.07
CA ALA A 64 13.47 7.94 -3.37
C ALA A 64 12.13 7.38 -3.84
N GLU A 65 11.91 6.08 -3.68
CA GLU A 65 10.64 5.42 -3.99
C GLU A 65 9.50 6.00 -3.16
N CYS A 66 9.68 6.09 -1.85
CA CYS A 66 8.70 6.68 -0.93
C CYS A 66 8.41 8.15 -1.30
N ARG A 67 9.42 8.97 -1.64
CA ARG A 67 9.21 10.37 -2.08
C ARG A 67 8.41 10.47 -3.38
N THR A 68 8.47 9.46 -4.22
CA THR A 68 7.72 9.42 -5.49
C THR A 68 6.31 8.89 -5.29
N MET A 69 6.17 7.80 -4.50
CA MET A 69 4.90 7.08 -4.31
C MET A 69 4.02 7.69 -3.22
N ASP A 70 4.64 8.23 -2.16
CA ASP A 70 3.97 8.90 -1.04
C ASP A 70 4.66 10.23 -0.70
N PRO A 71 4.37 11.30 -1.46
CA PRO A 71 4.90 12.63 -1.20
C PRO A 71 4.53 13.21 0.18
N SER A 72 3.53 12.66 0.85
CA SER A 72 3.09 13.10 2.18
C SER A 72 3.95 12.55 3.32
N CYS A 73 4.67 11.44 3.11
CA CYS A 73 5.48 10.79 4.13
C CYS A 73 6.52 11.75 4.75
N SER A 74 6.33 12.10 6.02
CA SER A 74 7.21 13.01 6.76
C SER A 74 8.60 12.41 7.00
N TYR A 75 8.69 11.09 7.18
CA TYR A 75 9.96 10.38 7.42
C TYR A 75 10.87 10.42 6.20
N SER A 76 10.38 10.01 5.02
CA SER A 76 11.18 10.06 3.80
C SER A 76 11.56 11.49 3.42
N LYS A 77 10.67 12.48 3.64
CA LYS A 77 10.96 13.90 3.45
C LYS A 77 12.06 14.37 4.39
N GLY A 78 11.93 14.06 5.69
CA GLY A 78 12.90 14.48 6.69
C GLY A 78 14.27 13.84 6.49
N MET A 79 14.34 12.51 6.25
CA MET A 79 15.60 11.82 5.96
C MET A 79 16.28 12.38 4.71
N ALA A 80 15.52 12.60 3.62
CA ALA A 80 16.05 13.20 2.40
C ALA A 80 16.62 14.61 2.67
N GLY A 81 15.91 15.42 3.44
CA GLY A 81 16.38 16.76 3.85
C GLY A 81 17.68 16.71 4.59
N VAL A 82 17.82 15.84 5.60
CA VAL A 82 19.06 15.66 6.38
C VAL A 82 20.23 15.20 5.50
N ILE A 83 20.00 14.23 4.58
CA ILE A 83 21.02 13.75 3.65
C ILE A 83 21.50 14.87 2.75
N VAL A 84 20.58 15.60 2.12
CA VAL A 84 20.91 16.71 1.21
C VAL A 84 21.65 17.82 1.93
N ASP A 85 21.21 18.18 3.13
CA ASP A 85 21.84 19.23 3.93
C ASP A 85 23.26 18.84 4.37
N ALA A 86 23.45 17.62 4.84
CA ALA A 86 24.78 17.12 5.22
C ALA A 86 25.75 17.15 4.02
N ILE A 87 25.32 16.71 2.84
CA ILE A 87 26.14 16.73 1.63
C ILE A 87 26.44 18.18 1.18
N ARG A 88 25.47 19.08 1.31
CA ARG A 88 25.64 20.53 1.03
C ARG A 88 26.74 21.12 1.89
N HIS A 89 26.84 20.68 3.15
CA HIS A 89 27.90 21.09 4.10
C HIS A 89 29.19 20.27 3.99
N GLY A 90 29.41 19.56 2.88
CA GLY A 90 30.66 18.87 2.58
C GLY A 90 30.88 17.54 3.32
N LYS A 91 29.83 16.97 3.91
CA LYS A 91 29.91 15.63 4.51
C LYS A 91 30.01 14.56 3.42
N THR A 92 30.72 13.47 3.73
CA THR A 92 30.75 12.29 2.88
C THR A 92 29.38 11.59 2.84
N ALA A 93 29.16 10.70 1.85
CA ALA A 93 27.94 9.93 1.73
C ALA A 93 27.63 9.13 3.02
N ASP A 94 28.63 8.47 3.59
CA ASP A 94 28.48 7.69 4.84
C ASP A 94 28.13 8.58 6.03
N GLN A 95 28.75 9.76 6.13
CA GLN A 95 28.44 10.73 7.19
C GLN A 95 27.04 11.31 7.02
N ALA A 96 26.59 11.56 5.79
CA ALA A 96 25.25 12.05 5.50
C ALA A 96 24.19 10.99 5.84
N TRP A 97 24.47 9.73 5.51
CA TRP A 97 23.60 8.62 5.91
C TRP A 97 23.55 8.46 7.43
N ALA A 98 24.70 8.44 8.10
CA ALA A 98 24.76 8.34 9.56
C ALA A 98 23.97 9.47 10.24
N ALA A 99 24.06 10.71 9.74
CA ALA A 99 23.28 11.83 10.26
C ALA A 99 21.77 11.63 10.05
N ALA A 100 21.35 11.15 8.88
CA ALA A 100 19.95 10.87 8.59
C ALA A 100 19.42 9.75 9.48
N ALA A 101 20.15 8.65 9.64
CA ALA A 101 19.76 7.52 10.48
C ALA A 101 19.66 7.89 11.97
N ALA A 102 20.52 8.80 12.44
CA ALA A 102 20.51 9.28 13.82
C ALA A 102 19.44 10.36 14.10
N SER A 103 18.86 10.97 13.06
CA SER A 103 17.81 11.98 13.19
C SER A 103 16.50 11.40 13.73
N ASP A 104 15.59 12.25 14.19
CA ASP A 104 14.26 11.80 14.60
C ASP A 104 13.47 11.17 13.45
N PHE A 105 13.74 11.61 12.23
CA PHE A 105 13.18 10.97 11.02
C PHE A 105 13.81 9.60 10.76
N GLY A 106 15.08 9.40 11.03
CA GLY A 106 15.80 8.15 10.82
C GLY A 106 15.47 7.07 11.85
N LYS A 107 15.09 7.48 13.05
CA LYS A 107 14.63 6.55 14.11
C LYS A 107 13.27 5.94 13.79
N GLY A 108 12.55 6.49 12.80
CA GLY A 108 11.21 6.04 12.44
C GLY A 108 10.14 6.41 13.47
N PRO A 109 8.92 5.90 13.30
CA PRO A 109 7.87 6.05 14.29
C PRO A 109 8.32 5.45 15.62
N LYS A 110 8.08 6.16 16.71
CA LYS A 110 8.34 5.60 18.05
C LYS A 110 7.54 4.31 18.18
N GLU A 111 8.18 3.27 18.68
CA GLU A 111 7.48 2.04 19.05
C GLU A 111 6.44 2.37 20.13
N HIS A 112 5.19 2.51 19.72
CA HIS A 112 4.06 2.45 20.63
C HIS A 112 3.70 0.98 20.87
N ASN A 113 2.97 0.68 21.96
CA ASN A 113 2.46 -0.67 22.18
C ASN A 113 1.91 -1.25 20.87
N GLN A 114 2.45 -2.40 20.46
CA GLN A 114 2.13 -3.01 19.16
C GLN A 114 0.66 -3.46 19.08
N VAL A 115 0.03 -3.69 20.22
CA VAL A 115 -1.40 -4.01 20.35
C VAL A 115 -1.99 -3.10 21.41
N LEU A 116 -2.77 -2.09 21.01
CA LEU A 116 -3.16 -0.97 21.88
C LEU A 116 -4.60 -1.02 22.37
N GLU A 117 -5.47 -1.80 21.74
CA GLU A 117 -6.90 -1.70 21.97
C GLU A 117 -7.48 -3.04 22.46
N GLU A 118 -8.59 -2.94 23.20
CA GLU A 118 -9.40 -4.11 23.55
C GLU A 118 -9.86 -4.81 22.27
N PRO A 119 -9.93 -6.16 22.26
CA PRO A 119 -10.34 -6.89 21.08
C PRO A 119 -11.74 -6.52 20.61
N VAL A 120 -11.85 -6.15 19.33
CA VAL A 120 -13.12 -5.83 18.69
C VAL A 120 -13.61 -7.02 17.85
N LYS A 121 -14.93 -7.12 17.70
CA LYS A 121 -15.53 -8.13 16.83
C LYS A 121 -15.64 -7.58 15.43
N ILE A 122 -14.93 -8.21 14.49
CA ILE A 122 -14.93 -7.83 13.07
C ILE A 122 -15.78 -8.87 12.31
N PRO A 123 -16.82 -8.44 11.53
CA PRO A 123 -17.56 -9.35 10.66
C PRO A 123 -16.66 -9.88 9.53
N VAL A 124 -16.47 -11.19 9.45
CA VAL A 124 -15.55 -11.82 8.49
C VAL A 124 -16.17 -13.01 7.74
N ALA A 125 -17.47 -13.26 7.89
CA ALA A 125 -18.14 -14.45 7.36
C ALA A 125 -17.95 -14.63 5.84
N ASP A 126 -18.01 -13.54 5.06
CA ASP A 126 -17.90 -13.54 3.60
C ASP A 126 -16.52 -13.04 3.13
N ALA A 127 -15.61 -12.74 4.05
CA ALA A 127 -14.30 -12.21 3.72
C ALA A 127 -13.37 -13.32 3.20
N PRO A 128 -12.52 -13.02 2.20
CA PRO A 128 -11.57 -13.99 1.68
C PRO A 128 -10.48 -14.31 2.72
N VAL A 129 -10.17 -15.60 2.84
CA VAL A 129 -9.18 -16.11 3.79
C VAL A 129 -8.02 -16.75 3.03
N ARG A 130 -6.78 -16.41 3.40
CA ARG A 130 -5.54 -17.07 2.96
C ARG A 130 -4.87 -17.72 4.18
N GLY A 131 -4.43 -18.97 4.04
CA GLY A 131 -3.88 -19.77 5.12
C GLY A 131 -4.84 -20.86 5.61
N SER A 132 -4.50 -21.51 6.74
CA SER A 132 -5.33 -22.59 7.28
C SER A 132 -6.65 -22.05 7.86
N ALA A 133 -7.78 -22.62 7.46
CA ALA A 133 -9.08 -22.28 8.05
C ALA A 133 -9.12 -22.49 9.58
N SER A 134 -8.36 -23.51 10.08
CA SER A 134 -8.24 -23.84 11.50
C SER A 134 -7.16 -23.04 12.25
N ALA A 135 -6.52 -22.06 11.58
CA ALA A 135 -5.50 -21.23 12.20
C ALA A 135 -6.05 -20.49 13.42
N ARG A 136 -5.27 -20.53 14.52
CA ARG A 136 -5.63 -19.93 15.81
C ARG A 136 -5.51 -18.41 15.82
N ILE A 137 -4.64 -17.86 14.98
CA ILE A 137 -4.41 -16.42 14.85
C ILE A 137 -5.04 -15.95 13.55
N ALA A 138 -5.98 -15.02 13.66
CA ALA A 138 -6.57 -14.31 12.53
C ALA A 138 -5.95 -12.92 12.42
N LEU A 139 -5.27 -12.67 11.30
CA LEU A 139 -4.88 -11.34 10.87
C LEU A 139 -6.01 -10.80 9.99
N VAL A 140 -6.69 -9.74 10.42
CA VAL A 140 -7.68 -9.04 9.60
C VAL A 140 -7.04 -7.77 9.09
N GLU A 141 -6.86 -7.66 7.79
CA GLU A 141 -6.28 -6.50 7.11
C GLU A 141 -7.37 -5.71 6.40
N PHE A 142 -7.55 -4.44 6.78
CA PHE A 142 -8.26 -3.45 5.98
C PHE A 142 -7.28 -2.79 5.04
N SER A 143 -7.50 -2.92 3.73
CA SER A 143 -6.48 -2.64 2.75
C SER A 143 -7.03 -2.03 1.46
N ASP A 144 -6.14 -1.36 0.73
CA ASP A 144 -6.40 -0.66 -0.52
C ASP A 144 -5.34 -1.07 -1.57
N PHE A 145 -5.78 -1.58 -2.71
CA PHE A 145 -4.89 -2.08 -3.77
C PHE A 145 -4.03 -1.00 -4.43
N GLN A 146 -4.37 0.27 -4.25
CA GLN A 146 -3.62 1.41 -4.79
C GLN A 146 -2.71 2.05 -3.75
N CYS A 147 -2.91 1.76 -2.46
CA CYS A 147 -2.13 2.31 -1.37
C CYS A 147 -0.69 1.80 -1.39
N PRO A 148 0.33 2.68 -1.42
CA PRO A 148 1.73 2.27 -1.44
C PRO A 148 2.15 1.50 -0.17
N PHE A 149 1.56 1.83 0.98
CA PHE A 149 1.82 1.12 2.23
C PHE A 149 1.22 -0.29 2.23
N CYS A 150 0.04 -0.50 1.62
CA CYS A 150 -0.54 -1.83 1.43
C CYS A 150 0.31 -2.68 0.48
N ILE A 151 0.79 -2.07 -0.62
CA ILE A 151 1.71 -2.73 -1.56
C ILE A 151 2.99 -3.19 -0.84
N ALA A 152 3.54 -2.35 0.05
CA ALA A 152 4.74 -2.69 0.81
C ALA A 152 4.47 -3.74 1.91
N ALA A 153 3.28 -3.75 2.52
CA ALA A 153 2.89 -4.71 3.54
C ALA A 153 2.65 -6.12 2.97
N THR A 154 2.15 -6.22 1.74
CA THR A 154 1.81 -7.51 1.11
C THR A 154 2.91 -8.57 1.19
N PRO A 155 4.17 -8.34 0.76
CA PRO A 155 5.22 -9.36 0.86
C PRO A 155 5.58 -9.70 2.30
N GLN A 156 5.38 -8.81 3.25
CA GLN A 156 5.63 -9.03 4.66
C GLN A 156 4.58 -9.96 5.28
N LEU A 157 3.31 -9.75 4.95
CA LEU A 157 2.22 -10.63 5.39
C LEU A 157 2.34 -12.02 4.76
N GLU A 158 2.76 -12.11 3.50
CA GLU A 158 3.08 -13.40 2.86
C GLU A 158 4.23 -14.13 3.57
N ALA A 159 5.27 -13.41 4.00
CA ALA A 159 6.36 -13.98 4.78
C ALA A 159 5.88 -14.50 6.14
N VAL A 160 4.95 -13.79 6.79
CA VAL A 160 4.29 -14.26 8.03
C VAL A 160 3.51 -15.55 7.78
N LEU A 161 2.67 -15.61 6.75
CA LEU A 161 1.91 -16.82 6.41
C LEU A 161 2.82 -18.01 6.13
N LYS A 162 3.95 -17.77 5.47
CA LYS A 162 4.98 -18.80 5.24
C LYS A 162 5.64 -19.29 6.54
N ALA A 163 5.91 -18.37 7.47
CA ALA A 163 6.54 -18.71 8.75
C ALA A 163 5.59 -19.45 9.71
N TYR A 164 4.28 -19.22 9.58
CA TYR A 164 3.23 -19.78 10.45
C TYR A 164 2.11 -20.48 9.66
N PRO A 165 2.40 -21.49 8.83
CA PRO A 165 1.49 -21.99 7.80
C PRO A 165 0.20 -22.62 8.34
N SER A 166 0.21 -23.13 9.59
CA SER A 166 -0.97 -23.73 10.23
C SER A 166 -1.54 -22.89 11.38
N GLN A 167 -0.81 -21.87 11.84
CA GLN A 167 -1.14 -21.11 13.03
C GLN A 167 -1.78 -19.76 12.72
N VAL A 168 -1.44 -19.17 11.56
CA VAL A 168 -1.89 -17.83 11.15
C VAL A 168 -2.69 -17.93 9.87
N LYS A 169 -3.76 -17.15 9.79
CA LYS A 169 -4.54 -16.89 8.56
C LYS A 169 -4.67 -15.39 8.35
N LEU A 170 -4.70 -14.97 7.10
CA LEU A 170 -4.99 -13.61 6.67
C LEU A 170 -6.42 -13.54 6.16
N ILE A 171 -7.17 -12.56 6.65
CA ILE A 171 -8.52 -12.21 6.24
C ILE A 171 -8.47 -10.80 5.67
N PHE A 172 -8.94 -10.64 4.45
CA PHE A 172 -8.86 -9.36 3.74
C PHE A 172 -10.21 -8.65 3.77
N LYS A 173 -10.19 -7.35 4.09
CA LYS A 173 -11.33 -6.44 4.07
C LYS A 173 -11.03 -5.27 3.15
N GLN A 174 -11.98 -4.91 2.29
CA GLN A 174 -11.85 -3.79 1.38
C GLN A 174 -11.92 -2.47 2.13
N PHE A 175 -10.95 -1.58 1.90
CA PHE A 175 -11.00 -0.21 2.44
C PHE A 175 -10.38 0.77 1.43
N PRO A 176 -11.00 0.94 0.23
CA PRO A 176 -10.51 1.88 -0.77
C PRO A 176 -10.59 3.31 -0.27
N LEU A 177 -9.48 4.03 -0.27
CA LEU A 177 -9.39 5.43 0.17
C LEU A 177 -9.86 6.38 -0.94
N ASP A 178 -10.54 7.46 -0.58
CA ASP A 178 -11.04 8.49 -1.53
C ASP A 178 -9.92 9.15 -2.34
N SER A 179 -8.71 9.20 -1.79
CA SER A 179 -7.52 9.73 -2.47
C SER A 179 -7.01 8.85 -3.63
N HIS A 180 -7.51 7.61 -3.74
CA HIS A 180 -7.05 6.61 -4.69
C HIS A 180 -8.12 6.31 -5.76
N ALA A 181 -8.03 7.01 -6.89
CA ALA A 181 -9.09 7.02 -7.92
C ALA A 181 -9.45 5.63 -8.49
N GLN A 182 -8.54 4.66 -8.48
CA GLN A 182 -8.76 3.30 -9.00
C GLN A 182 -8.98 2.26 -7.91
N ALA A 183 -8.86 2.62 -6.64
CA ALA A 183 -9.02 1.69 -5.53
C ALA A 183 -10.43 1.08 -5.44
N PRO A 184 -11.54 1.85 -5.64
CA PRO A 184 -12.88 1.26 -5.67
C PRO A 184 -13.07 0.23 -6.79
N LEU A 185 -12.49 0.49 -7.97
CA LEU A 185 -12.54 -0.44 -9.09
C LEU A 185 -11.76 -1.73 -8.81
N ALA A 186 -10.58 -1.60 -8.18
CA ALA A 186 -9.76 -2.76 -7.82
C ALA A 186 -10.41 -3.60 -6.71
N ALA A 187 -11.01 -2.95 -5.70
CA ALA A 187 -11.80 -3.61 -4.68
C ALA A 187 -12.97 -4.41 -5.30
N ALA A 188 -13.73 -3.78 -6.20
CA ALA A 188 -14.81 -4.46 -6.92
C ALA A 188 -14.30 -5.64 -7.76
N ALA A 189 -13.15 -5.49 -8.43
CA ALA A 189 -12.56 -6.55 -9.25
C ALA A 189 -12.14 -7.78 -8.43
N SER A 190 -11.57 -7.56 -7.25
CA SER A 190 -11.18 -8.65 -6.35
C SER A 190 -12.41 -9.46 -5.88
N LEU A 191 -13.51 -8.78 -5.54
CA LEU A 191 -14.76 -9.42 -5.13
C LEU A 191 -15.49 -10.09 -6.31
N ALA A 192 -15.46 -9.49 -7.51
CA ALA A 192 -16.00 -10.14 -8.72
C ALA A 192 -15.23 -11.43 -9.05
N ALA A 193 -13.90 -11.43 -8.87
CA ALA A 193 -13.09 -12.63 -9.00
C ALA A 193 -13.38 -13.65 -7.89
N GLN A 194 -13.69 -13.20 -6.66
CA GLN A 194 -14.11 -14.07 -5.55
C GLN A 194 -15.36 -14.89 -5.90
N LYS A 195 -16.34 -14.30 -6.59
CA LYS A 195 -17.56 -15.00 -7.05
C LYS A 195 -17.26 -16.15 -8.02
N GLN A 196 -16.03 -16.19 -8.55
CA GLN A 196 -15.52 -17.28 -9.39
C GLN A 196 -14.37 -18.07 -8.74
N GLY A 197 -14.19 -17.94 -7.40
CA GLY A 197 -13.18 -18.65 -6.65
C GLY A 197 -11.72 -18.17 -6.89
N LYS A 198 -11.55 -16.96 -7.45
CA LYS A 198 -10.26 -16.41 -7.87
C LYS A 198 -9.87 -15.11 -7.13
N PHE A 199 -10.34 -14.92 -5.89
CA PHE A 199 -9.96 -13.74 -5.11
C PHE A 199 -8.44 -13.59 -5.01
N TRP A 200 -7.75 -14.60 -4.50
CA TRP A 200 -6.32 -14.51 -4.24
C TRP A 200 -5.45 -14.36 -5.48
N PRO A 201 -5.70 -15.06 -6.59
CA PRO A 201 -5.04 -14.75 -7.85
C PRO A 201 -5.24 -13.31 -8.32
N MET A 202 -6.46 -12.75 -8.15
CA MET A 202 -6.74 -11.35 -8.48
C MET A 202 -6.04 -10.39 -7.51
N TYR A 203 -6.05 -10.66 -6.22
CA TYR A 203 -5.30 -9.93 -5.19
C TYR A 203 -3.80 -9.81 -5.57
N ASP A 204 -3.17 -10.95 -5.88
CA ASP A 204 -1.76 -10.97 -6.26
C ASP A 204 -1.50 -10.14 -7.54
N ALA A 205 -2.39 -10.24 -8.54
CA ALA A 205 -2.27 -9.48 -9.79
C ALA A 205 -2.49 -7.97 -9.61
N LEU A 206 -3.40 -7.57 -8.71
CA LEU A 206 -3.66 -6.15 -8.43
C LEU A 206 -2.48 -5.50 -7.71
N PHE A 207 -1.94 -6.14 -6.67
CA PHE A 207 -0.76 -5.63 -5.98
C PHE A 207 0.51 -5.66 -6.83
N ALA A 208 0.64 -6.64 -7.74
CA ALA A 208 1.76 -6.69 -8.70
C ALA A 208 1.80 -5.48 -9.65
N GLN A 209 0.67 -4.80 -9.89
CA GLN A 209 0.60 -3.56 -10.67
C GLN A 209 1.11 -2.33 -9.89
N ARG A 210 1.50 -2.49 -8.62
CA ARG A 210 2.14 -1.45 -7.79
C ARG A 210 1.43 -0.10 -7.82
N GLY A 211 0.09 -0.12 -7.76
CA GLY A 211 -0.75 1.08 -7.78
C GLY A 211 -1.08 1.65 -9.17
N TYR A 212 -0.43 1.15 -10.24
CA TYR A 212 -0.72 1.56 -11.62
C TYR A 212 -1.93 0.83 -12.21
N LEU A 213 -3.07 0.95 -11.51
CA LEU A 213 -4.30 0.24 -11.85
C LEU A 213 -5.08 0.94 -12.96
N SER A 214 -5.65 0.14 -13.85
CA SER A 214 -6.60 0.61 -14.87
C SER A 214 -7.63 -0.46 -15.17
N ARG A 215 -8.83 -0.05 -15.60
CA ARG A 215 -9.86 -1.02 -16.01
C ARG A 215 -9.36 -2.00 -17.08
N LYS A 216 -8.58 -1.50 -18.04
CA LYS A 216 -7.99 -2.34 -19.09
C LYS A 216 -7.03 -3.39 -18.51
N GLY A 217 -6.15 -2.99 -17.59
CA GLY A 217 -5.20 -3.89 -16.92
C GLY A 217 -5.91 -4.94 -16.07
N ILE A 218 -6.93 -4.53 -15.33
CA ILE A 218 -7.76 -5.41 -14.49
C ILE A 218 -8.48 -6.46 -15.35
N LEU A 219 -9.11 -6.04 -16.48
CA LEU A 219 -9.78 -6.97 -17.40
C LEU A 219 -8.78 -7.95 -18.04
N ALA A 220 -7.57 -7.49 -18.39
CA ALA A 220 -6.51 -8.35 -18.92
C ALA A 220 -6.06 -9.39 -17.87
N SER A 221 -5.91 -8.99 -16.61
CA SER A 221 -5.59 -9.90 -15.50
C SER A 221 -6.71 -10.93 -15.30
N ALA A 222 -7.98 -10.51 -15.32
CA ALA A 222 -9.11 -11.42 -15.19
C ALA A 222 -9.15 -12.46 -16.32
N ALA A 223 -8.93 -12.03 -17.57
CA ALA A 223 -8.87 -12.91 -18.72
C ALA A 223 -7.72 -13.92 -18.62
N SER A 224 -6.52 -13.48 -18.19
CA SER A 224 -5.35 -14.36 -18.01
C SER A 224 -5.54 -15.43 -16.93
N MET A 225 -6.43 -15.19 -15.96
CA MET A 225 -6.81 -16.16 -14.91
C MET A 225 -7.87 -17.16 -15.37
N GLY A 226 -8.38 -17.03 -16.62
CA GLY A 226 -9.43 -17.89 -17.15
C GLY A 226 -10.81 -17.65 -16.55
N LEU A 227 -11.09 -16.42 -16.08
CA LEU A 227 -12.42 -16.07 -15.59
C LEU A 227 -13.42 -16.00 -16.75
N ASP A 228 -14.69 -16.35 -16.47
CA ASP A 228 -15.80 -16.00 -17.37
C ASP A 228 -15.90 -14.47 -17.43
N MET A 229 -15.45 -13.90 -18.54
CA MET A 229 -15.34 -12.45 -18.69
C MET A 229 -16.69 -11.76 -18.78
N LYS A 230 -17.74 -12.42 -19.30
CA LYS A 230 -19.09 -11.87 -19.32
C LYS A 230 -19.64 -11.73 -17.91
N ARG A 231 -19.51 -12.80 -17.12
CA ARG A 231 -19.91 -12.82 -15.71
C ARG A 231 -19.05 -11.84 -14.88
N PHE A 232 -17.72 -11.85 -15.08
CA PHE A 232 -16.82 -10.97 -14.37
C PHE A 232 -17.16 -9.49 -14.58
N GLN A 233 -17.41 -9.06 -15.82
CA GLN A 233 -17.76 -7.67 -16.11
C GLN A 233 -19.12 -7.28 -15.54
N ALA A 234 -20.10 -8.19 -15.61
CA ALA A 234 -21.41 -7.96 -15.00
C ALA A 234 -21.30 -7.82 -13.47
N ASP A 235 -20.53 -8.68 -12.81
CA ASP A 235 -20.30 -8.62 -11.37
C ASP A 235 -19.50 -7.36 -10.98
N LEU A 236 -18.44 -7.02 -11.73
CA LEU A 236 -17.59 -5.85 -11.50
C LEU A 236 -18.38 -4.53 -11.41
N ASP A 237 -19.39 -4.39 -12.23
CA ASP A 237 -20.22 -3.18 -12.32
C ASP A 237 -21.54 -3.32 -11.50
N SER A 238 -21.70 -4.42 -10.76
CA SER A 238 -22.95 -4.70 -10.04
C SER A 238 -23.10 -3.89 -8.75
N ALA A 239 -24.35 -3.52 -8.44
CA ALA A 239 -24.70 -2.91 -7.16
C ALA A 239 -24.45 -3.85 -5.97
N GLU A 240 -24.45 -5.17 -6.16
CA GLU A 240 -24.14 -6.17 -5.13
C GLU A 240 -22.69 -6.03 -4.67
N ILE A 241 -21.75 -6.03 -5.63
CA ILE A 241 -20.30 -5.87 -5.33
C ILE A 241 -20.03 -4.51 -4.72
N LYS A 242 -20.64 -3.44 -5.25
CA LYS A 242 -20.49 -2.10 -4.65
C LYS A 242 -20.90 -2.09 -3.17
N ARG A 243 -22.08 -2.64 -2.86
CA ARG A 243 -22.53 -2.77 -1.47
C ARG A 243 -21.63 -3.66 -0.62
N ALA A 244 -20.99 -4.67 -1.21
CA ALA A 244 -20.03 -5.51 -0.45
C ALA A 244 -18.78 -4.72 -0.06
N VAL A 245 -18.24 -3.89 -0.95
CA VAL A 245 -17.15 -2.95 -0.63
C VAL A 245 -17.58 -1.95 0.44
N GLU A 246 -18.76 -1.34 0.27
CA GLU A 246 -19.31 -0.37 1.24
C GLU A 246 -19.51 -0.99 2.63
N ARG A 247 -19.95 -2.26 2.72
CA ARG A 247 -20.05 -2.97 4.01
C ARG A 247 -18.68 -3.17 4.65
N ASP A 248 -17.66 -3.56 3.89
CA ASP A 248 -16.31 -3.72 4.43
C ASP A 248 -15.76 -2.41 4.97
N MET A 249 -15.96 -1.31 4.24
CA MET A 249 -15.58 0.04 4.68
C MET A 249 -16.32 0.41 5.97
N SER A 250 -17.65 0.26 5.99
CA SER A 250 -18.46 0.55 7.16
C SER A 250 -18.06 -0.27 8.38
N ASP A 251 -17.75 -1.57 8.21
CA ASP A 251 -17.24 -2.41 9.30
C ASP A 251 -15.92 -1.85 9.87
N GLY A 252 -15.03 -1.37 9.00
CA GLY A 252 -13.78 -0.74 9.41
C GLY A 252 -13.99 0.58 10.13
N GLU A 253 -14.80 1.48 9.57
CA GLU A 253 -15.11 2.78 10.15
C GLU A 253 -15.70 2.66 11.56
N HIS A 254 -16.60 1.69 11.77
CA HIS A 254 -17.22 1.44 13.08
C HIS A 254 -16.23 1.04 14.18
N ILE A 255 -15.07 0.49 13.80
CA ILE A 255 -14.00 0.11 14.73
C ILE A 255 -12.78 1.02 14.65
N GLY A 256 -12.95 2.22 14.06
CA GLY A 256 -11.93 3.27 14.02
C GLY A 256 -10.86 3.11 12.94
N VAL A 257 -11.11 2.31 11.89
CA VAL A 257 -10.22 2.29 10.71
C VAL A 257 -10.42 3.58 9.92
N ASP A 258 -9.35 4.33 9.73
CA ASP A 258 -9.29 5.62 9.02
C ASP A 258 -8.18 5.69 7.98
N SER A 259 -7.36 4.64 7.90
CA SER A 259 -6.16 4.58 7.05
C SER A 259 -5.85 3.15 6.66
N THR A 260 -5.02 2.97 5.62
CA THR A 260 -4.60 1.64 5.14
C THR A 260 -3.08 1.55 4.98
N PRO A 261 -2.51 0.36 5.23
CA PRO A 261 -3.17 -0.82 5.79
C PRO A 261 -3.46 -0.65 7.29
N THR A 262 -4.61 -1.13 7.77
CA THR A 262 -4.87 -1.31 9.19
C THR A 262 -4.99 -2.80 9.49
N LEU A 263 -4.22 -3.30 10.45
CA LEU A 263 -4.15 -4.71 10.81
C LEU A 263 -4.71 -4.96 12.21
N PHE A 264 -5.50 -6.02 12.34
CA PHE A 264 -5.95 -6.55 13.62
C PHE A 264 -5.43 -7.97 13.80
N VAL A 265 -4.91 -8.27 14.99
CA VAL A 265 -4.47 -9.59 15.42
C VAL A 265 -5.48 -10.13 16.43
N ASN A 266 -6.25 -11.16 16.06
CA ASN A 266 -7.35 -11.69 16.89
C ASN A 266 -8.32 -10.61 17.41
N GLY A 267 -8.60 -9.59 16.60
CA GLY A 267 -9.48 -8.47 16.95
C GLY A 267 -8.79 -7.31 17.67
N GLN A 268 -7.55 -7.42 18.10
CA GLN A 268 -6.79 -6.32 18.67
C GLN A 268 -6.06 -5.54 17.58
N ARG A 269 -6.24 -4.21 17.55
CA ARG A 269 -5.54 -3.35 16.57
C ARG A 269 -4.04 -3.41 16.78
N TYR A 270 -3.31 -3.66 15.70
CA TYR A 270 -1.87 -3.66 15.68
C TYR A 270 -1.35 -2.31 15.16
N ASN A 271 -0.57 -1.61 15.97
CA ASN A 271 -0.04 -0.28 15.65
C ASN A 271 1.49 -0.27 15.44
N GLY A 272 2.09 -1.45 15.26
CA GLY A 272 3.52 -1.59 14.96
C GLY A 272 3.81 -1.58 13.45
N PRO A 273 5.10 -1.67 13.09
CA PRO A 273 5.51 -1.82 11.70
C PRO A 273 4.99 -3.12 11.10
N LEU A 274 4.39 -3.06 9.90
CA LEU A 274 3.88 -4.25 9.20
C LEU A 274 5.01 -5.02 8.52
N THR A 275 6.00 -5.44 9.31
CA THR A 275 7.09 -6.32 8.87
C THR A 275 6.98 -7.68 9.55
N ALA A 276 7.42 -8.74 8.87
CA ALA A 276 7.42 -10.08 9.44
C ALA A 276 8.22 -10.15 10.76
N ALA A 277 9.32 -9.38 10.86
CA ALA A 277 10.14 -9.31 12.06
C ALA A 277 9.39 -8.66 13.24
N ALA A 278 8.67 -7.56 13.01
CA ALA A 278 7.92 -6.86 14.04
C ALA A 278 6.66 -7.61 14.48
N LEU A 279 5.99 -8.32 13.56
CA LEU A 279 4.83 -9.15 13.88
C LEU A 279 5.19 -10.42 14.66
N LYS A 280 6.41 -10.96 14.46
CA LYS A 280 6.83 -12.22 15.08
C LYS A 280 6.63 -12.28 16.60
N PRO A 281 7.09 -11.33 17.43
CA PRO A 281 6.91 -11.40 18.89
C PRO A 281 5.43 -11.34 19.30
N VAL A 282 4.58 -10.61 18.58
CA VAL A 282 3.14 -10.56 18.83
C VAL A 282 2.50 -11.92 18.55
N LEU A 283 2.80 -12.52 17.40
CA LEU A 283 2.27 -13.81 17.00
C LEU A 283 2.74 -14.93 17.94
N ASP A 284 4.02 -14.92 18.31
CA ASP A 284 4.56 -15.89 19.29
C ASP A 284 3.90 -15.73 20.67
N GLY A 285 3.57 -14.49 21.05
CA GLY A 285 2.82 -14.18 22.28
C GLY A 285 1.40 -14.75 22.23
N GLU A 286 0.67 -14.50 21.13
CA GLU A 286 -0.68 -15.03 20.91
C GLU A 286 -0.74 -16.57 20.87
N LEU A 287 0.32 -17.21 20.38
CA LEU A 287 0.41 -18.67 20.39
C LEU A 287 0.58 -19.25 21.80
N LYS A 288 1.32 -18.54 22.67
CA LYS A 288 1.57 -18.94 24.06
C LYS A 288 0.39 -18.61 24.99
N HIS A 289 -0.18 -17.43 24.81
CA HIS A 289 -1.24 -16.87 25.66
C HIS A 289 -2.37 -16.35 24.77
N PRO A 290 -3.29 -17.22 24.28
CA PRO A 290 -4.35 -16.80 23.39
C PRO A 290 -5.22 -15.73 24.07
N SER A 291 -5.41 -14.61 23.40
CA SER A 291 -6.45 -13.66 23.78
C SER A 291 -7.80 -14.39 23.80
N THR A 292 -8.59 -14.17 24.84
CA THR A 292 -9.84 -14.90 25.12
C THR A 292 -10.92 -14.74 24.05
N THR A 293 -10.74 -13.83 23.10
CA THR A 293 -11.66 -13.52 21.99
C THR A 293 -11.50 -14.39 20.74
N GLY A 294 -10.42 -15.16 20.61
CA GLY A 294 -10.19 -16.03 19.43
C GLY A 294 -11.23 -17.13 19.19
N LYS A 295 -12.14 -17.37 20.13
CA LYS A 295 -13.27 -18.32 19.96
C LYS A 295 -14.48 -17.75 19.22
N SER A 296 -14.53 -16.44 18.94
CA SER A 296 -15.71 -15.76 18.36
C SER A 296 -15.60 -15.53 16.84
N ALA A 297 -14.46 -15.73 16.21
CA ALA A 297 -14.28 -15.53 14.76
C ALA A 297 -14.57 -16.79 13.91
N SER A 298 -15.16 -17.85 14.50
CA SER A 298 -15.39 -19.15 13.84
C SER A 298 -16.88 -19.54 13.74
N ARG A 299 -17.78 -18.57 13.54
CA ARG A 299 -19.16 -18.87 13.10
C ARG A 299 -19.68 -17.84 12.14
#